data_118055f77b19b3e1e593b20a5dad42b6
#
_entry.id   118055f77b19b3e1e593b20a5dad42b6
#
_cell.length_a   1.000
_cell.length_b   1.000
_cell.length_c   1.000
_cell.angle_alpha   90.00
_cell.angle_beta   90.00
_cell.angle_gamma   90.00
#
_symmetry.space_group_name_H-M   'P 1'
#
loop_
_entity.id
_entity.type
_entity.pdbx_description
1 polymer ?
#
loop_
_entity_poly.entity_id
_entity_poly.type
_entity_poly.pdbx_seq_one_letter_code
_entity_poly.pdbx_strand_id
1 'polypeptide(L)'
;MVKKVFDYLVSNNKTISFAESCTGGNLSSSISKIPGASKIFIGSIVSYSKFSKKNILKIDESELDNYSTVSEEITIKMAESVKQKLKTDYSIAITGNAGPTVDSPETNLGDCFVAIMSDNCLLYTSPSPRDGSI
;
A
#
# COMPACT_ATOMS: atom_id res chain seq x y z
N MET A 1 13.43 11.99 -3.51
CA MET A 1 11.97 11.90 -3.56
C MET A 1 11.36 11.64 -2.19
N VAL A 2 11.81 10.61 -1.49
CA VAL A 2 11.28 10.29 -0.14
C VAL A 2 11.45 11.47 0.81
N LYS A 3 12.58 12.15 0.74
CA LYS A 3 12.87 13.31 1.57
C LYS A 3 11.87 14.45 1.34
N LYS A 4 11.44 14.66 0.10
CA LYS A 4 10.45 15.70 -0.23
C LYS A 4 9.08 15.38 0.40
N VAL A 5 8.67 14.12 0.36
CA VAL A 5 7.43 13.68 0.98
C VAL A 5 7.52 13.88 2.49
N PHE A 6 8.63 13.48 3.08
CA PHE A 6 8.88 13.67 4.51
C PHE A 6 8.76 15.14 4.90
N ASP A 7 9.45 16.03 4.18
CA ASP A 7 9.44 17.44 4.47
C ASP A 7 8.03 18.04 4.34
N TYR A 8 7.26 17.62 3.34
CA TYR A 8 5.88 18.05 3.17
C TYR A 8 5.03 17.66 4.38
N LEU A 9 5.14 16.41 4.80
CA LEU A 9 4.33 15.89 5.91
C LEU A 9 4.67 16.59 7.22
N VAL A 10 5.96 16.83 7.47
CA VAL A 10 6.39 17.57 8.66
C VAL A 10 5.86 18.99 8.62
N SER A 11 6.05 19.70 7.50
CA SER A 11 5.65 21.10 7.37
C SER A 11 4.15 21.30 7.50
N ASN A 12 3.35 20.31 7.09
CA ASN A 12 1.90 20.41 7.14
C ASN A 12 1.30 19.67 8.34
N ASN A 13 2.14 19.14 9.22
CA ASN A 13 1.72 18.42 10.42
C ASN A 13 0.77 17.26 10.08
N LYS A 14 1.15 16.47 9.09
CA LYS A 14 0.35 15.35 8.60
C LYS A 14 1.03 14.03 8.87
N THR A 15 0.23 12.97 9.02
CA THR A 15 0.70 11.63 9.30
C THR A 15 0.43 10.70 8.12
N ILE A 16 1.20 9.61 8.05
CA ILE A 16 1.09 8.63 6.98
C ILE A 16 1.21 7.21 7.52
N SER A 17 0.52 6.31 6.84
CA SER A 17 0.60 4.87 7.10
C SER A 17 0.66 4.12 5.78
N PHE A 18 1.13 2.88 5.82
CA PHE A 18 1.27 2.06 4.63
C PHE A 18 0.62 0.69 4.80
N ALA A 19 0.07 0.18 3.72
CA ALA A 19 -0.32 -1.21 3.60
C ALA A 19 0.52 -1.82 2.48
N GLU A 20 1.37 -2.77 2.83
CA GLU A 20 2.31 -3.38 1.89
C GLU A 20 1.99 -4.84 1.68
N SER A 21 2.19 -5.32 0.46
CA SER A 21 2.04 -6.72 0.13
C SER A 21 3.34 -7.22 -0.51
N CYS A 22 3.49 -7.07 -1.83
CA CYS A 22 4.66 -7.58 -2.54
C CYS A 22 5.99 -6.95 -2.11
N THR A 23 5.95 -5.74 -1.56
CA THR A 23 7.16 -5.05 -1.10
C THR A 23 7.66 -5.54 0.26
N GLY A 24 6.82 -6.26 1.00
CA GLY A 24 7.22 -6.91 2.26
C GLY A 24 7.73 -6.02 3.36
N GLY A 25 7.41 -4.73 3.33
CA GLY A 25 7.89 -3.76 4.33
C GLY A 25 8.95 -2.80 3.82
N ASN A 26 9.31 -2.89 2.54
CA ASN A 26 10.36 -2.06 1.98
C ASN A 26 10.03 -0.58 1.98
N LEU A 27 8.76 -0.24 1.70
CA LEU A 27 8.31 1.16 1.74
C LEU A 27 8.42 1.73 3.15
N SER A 28 7.97 0.96 4.13
CA SER A 28 8.05 1.35 5.55
C SER A 28 9.50 1.52 5.98
N SER A 29 10.38 0.63 5.56
CA SER A 29 11.80 0.72 5.85
C SER A 29 12.40 2.00 5.28
N SER A 30 12.01 2.38 4.07
CA SER A 30 12.52 3.58 3.40
C SER A 30 12.20 4.86 4.18
N ILE A 31 10.97 4.97 4.68
CA ILE A 31 10.57 6.17 5.42
C ILE A 31 11.16 6.16 6.84
N SER A 32 11.23 5.01 7.48
CA SER A 32 11.68 4.92 8.87
C SER A 32 13.17 5.21 9.03
N LYS A 33 13.94 5.14 7.97
CA LYS A 33 15.37 5.47 7.99
C LYS A 33 15.64 6.97 8.10
N ILE A 34 14.65 7.81 7.82
CA ILE A 34 14.82 9.26 7.84
C ILE A 34 14.79 9.74 9.29
N PRO A 35 15.82 10.49 9.75
CA PRO A 35 15.77 11.04 11.10
C PRO A 35 14.52 11.89 11.32
N GLY A 36 13.82 11.65 12.41
CA GLY A 36 12.57 12.32 12.72
C GLY A 36 11.33 11.67 12.12
N ALA A 37 11.47 10.50 11.54
CA ALA A 37 10.33 9.79 10.91
C ALA A 37 9.16 9.59 11.87
N SER A 38 9.42 9.44 13.16
CA SER A 38 8.36 9.25 14.16
C SER A 38 7.36 10.40 14.23
N LYS A 39 7.72 11.56 13.69
CA LYS A 39 6.80 12.71 13.64
C LYS A 39 5.67 12.51 12.65
N ILE A 40 5.88 11.71 11.61
CA ILE A 40 4.92 11.58 10.53
C ILE A 40 4.48 10.14 10.26
N PHE A 41 5.35 9.18 10.52
CA PHE A 41 5.08 7.77 10.22
C PHE A 41 4.49 7.08 11.44
N ILE A 42 3.20 6.71 11.34
CA ILE A 42 2.48 6.07 12.45
C ILE A 42 2.73 4.57 12.45
N GLY A 43 2.78 3.97 11.27
CA GLY A 43 3.00 2.55 11.15
C GLY A 43 2.56 2.01 9.82
N SER A 44 2.68 0.71 9.67
CA SER A 44 2.25 0.02 8.46
C SER A 44 1.77 -1.38 8.78
N ILE A 45 1.05 -1.96 7.84
CA ILE A 45 0.60 -3.34 7.92
C ILE A 45 1.13 -4.06 6.69
N VAL A 46 1.92 -5.10 6.90
CA VAL A 46 2.37 -5.97 5.82
C VAL A 46 1.36 -7.10 5.70
N SER A 47 0.52 -7.03 4.68
CA SER A 47 -0.54 -8.00 4.43
C SER A 47 -0.23 -8.77 3.16
N TYR A 48 0.72 -9.66 3.26
CA TYR A 48 1.28 -10.38 2.11
C TYR A 48 0.30 -11.38 1.52
N SER A 49 -0.42 -12.10 2.36
CA SER A 49 -1.32 -13.18 1.95
C SER A 49 -2.77 -12.72 1.85
N LYS A 50 -3.58 -13.49 1.13
CA LYS A 50 -5.04 -13.30 1.10
C LYS A 50 -5.60 -13.36 2.52
N PHE A 51 -5.11 -14.29 3.33
CA PHE A 51 -5.54 -14.45 4.72
C PHE A 51 -5.33 -13.16 5.51
N SER A 52 -4.17 -12.53 5.39
CA SER A 52 -3.88 -11.28 6.11
C SER A 52 -4.70 -10.11 5.58
N LYS A 53 -4.96 -10.05 4.29
CA LYS A 53 -5.84 -9.02 3.71
C LYS A 53 -7.25 -9.12 4.28
N LYS A 54 -7.76 -10.34 4.43
CA LYS A 54 -9.07 -10.58 5.01
C LYS A 54 -9.09 -10.34 6.51
N ASN A 55 -8.15 -10.91 7.24
CA ASN A 55 -8.22 -10.97 8.70
C ASN A 55 -7.60 -9.79 9.42
N ILE A 56 -6.61 -9.14 8.83
CA ILE A 56 -5.96 -7.97 9.41
C ILE A 56 -6.56 -6.68 8.84
N LEU A 57 -6.62 -6.58 7.52
CA LEU A 57 -7.16 -5.37 6.87
C LEU A 57 -8.68 -5.39 6.76
N LYS A 58 -9.32 -6.52 7.08
CA LYS A 58 -10.79 -6.67 7.07
C LYS A 58 -11.41 -6.41 5.71
N ILE A 59 -10.72 -6.82 4.66
CA ILE A 59 -11.28 -6.81 3.31
C ILE A 59 -12.18 -8.03 3.15
N ASP A 60 -13.39 -7.83 2.64
CA ASP A 60 -14.36 -8.91 2.47
C ASP A 60 -13.82 -10.00 1.54
N GLU A 61 -14.04 -11.25 1.93
CA GLU A 61 -13.60 -12.39 1.12
C GLU A 61 -14.22 -12.38 -0.27
N SER A 62 -15.48 -11.94 -0.35
CA SER A 62 -16.16 -11.83 -1.65
C SER A 62 -15.46 -10.83 -2.58
N GLU A 63 -14.95 -9.73 -2.05
CA GLU A 63 -14.20 -8.76 -2.85
C GLU A 63 -12.86 -9.33 -3.28
N LEU A 64 -12.16 -10.03 -2.38
CA LEU A 64 -10.90 -10.69 -2.72
C LEU A 64 -11.08 -11.74 -3.81
N ASP A 65 -12.20 -12.48 -3.77
CA ASP A 65 -12.51 -13.47 -4.77
C ASP A 65 -12.93 -12.85 -6.11
N ASN A 66 -13.71 -11.76 -6.06
CA ASN A 66 -14.23 -11.12 -7.28
C ASN A 66 -13.17 -10.34 -8.04
N TYR A 67 -12.27 -9.66 -7.31
CA TYR A 67 -11.32 -8.73 -7.93
C TYR A 67 -9.89 -9.24 -8.00
N SER A 68 -9.61 -10.37 -7.36
CA SER A 68 -8.23 -10.85 -7.18
C SER A 68 -7.47 -10.05 -6.12
N THR A 69 -6.56 -10.72 -5.44
CA THR A 69 -5.72 -10.10 -4.42
C THR A 69 -4.75 -9.07 -4.99
N VAL A 70 -4.52 -9.11 -6.30
CA VAL A 70 -3.67 -8.15 -7.02
C VAL A 70 -4.54 -7.43 -8.04
N SER A 71 -5.13 -6.32 -7.63
CA SER A 71 -6.05 -5.53 -8.44
C SER A 71 -6.12 -4.11 -7.93
N GLU A 72 -6.63 -3.23 -8.76
CA GLU A 72 -6.91 -1.84 -8.39
C GLU A 72 -7.86 -1.76 -7.20
N GLU A 73 -8.96 -2.50 -7.27
CA GLU A 73 -10.01 -2.47 -6.26
C GLU A 73 -9.47 -2.88 -4.89
N ILE A 74 -8.70 -3.94 -4.83
CA ILE A 74 -8.13 -4.42 -3.57
C ILE A 74 -7.06 -3.48 -3.04
N THR A 75 -6.26 -2.88 -3.92
CA THR A 75 -5.27 -1.89 -3.51
C THR A 75 -5.92 -0.68 -2.85
N ILE A 76 -7.03 -0.20 -3.41
CA ILE A 76 -7.81 0.89 -2.82
C ILE A 76 -8.34 0.48 -1.45
N LYS A 77 -8.89 -0.73 -1.33
CA LYS A 77 -9.39 -1.23 -0.05
C LYS A 77 -8.30 -1.34 1.00
N MET A 78 -7.10 -1.73 0.59
CA MET A 78 -5.93 -1.79 1.48
C MET A 78 -5.59 -0.39 2.02
N ALA A 79 -5.57 0.61 1.13
CA ALA A 79 -5.27 1.98 1.52
C ALA A 79 -6.33 2.54 2.48
N GLU A 80 -7.61 2.32 2.18
CA GLU A 80 -8.71 2.72 3.06
C GLU A 80 -8.57 2.09 4.45
N SER A 81 -8.33 0.79 4.47
CA SER A 81 -8.28 0.03 5.71
C SER A 81 -7.14 0.49 6.63
N VAL A 82 -5.93 0.62 6.10
CA VAL A 82 -4.79 1.02 6.91
C VAL A 82 -4.94 2.45 7.41
N LYS A 83 -5.47 3.33 6.57
CA LYS A 83 -5.72 4.72 6.96
C LYS A 83 -6.70 4.79 8.14
N GLN A 84 -7.79 4.04 8.06
CA GLN A 84 -8.78 3.98 9.14
C GLN A 84 -8.20 3.38 10.42
N LYS A 85 -7.48 2.27 10.29
CA LYS A 85 -6.97 1.55 11.46
C LYS A 85 -5.93 2.37 12.22
N LEU A 86 -5.06 3.05 11.51
CA LEU A 86 -3.97 3.83 12.12
C LEU A 86 -4.31 5.30 12.26
N LYS A 87 -5.48 5.72 11.78
CA LYS A 87 -6.01 7.10 11.92
C LYS A 87 -5.02 8.14 11.40
N THR A 88 -4.50 7.89 10.21
CA THR A 88 -3.54 8.79 9.57
C THR A 88 -4.23 9.71 8.58
N ASP A 89 -3.55 10.79 8.23
CA ASP A 89 -4.05 11.75 7.23
C ASP A 89 -3.90 11.20 5.82
N TYR A 90 -2.83 10.45 5.59
CA TYR A 90 -2.54 9.83 4.30
C TYR A 90 -2.24 8.35 4.48
N SER A 91 -2.51 7.59 3.44
CA SER A 91 -2.04 6.20 3.37
C SER A 91 -1.61 5.86 1.97
N ILE A 92 -0.71 4.89 1.88
CA ILE A 92 -0.27 4.32 0.60
C ILE A 92 -0.40 2.81 0.71
N ALA A 93 -0.98 2.19 -0.31
CA ALA A 93 -1.05 0.74 -0.40
C ALA A 93 -0.36 0.28 -1.67
N ILE A 94 0.36 -0.82 -1.58
CA ILE A 94 1.06 -1.44 -2.71
C ILE A 94 0.76 -2.92 -2.70
N THR A 95 0.33 -3.43 -3.86
CA THR A 95 0.21 -4.86 -4.10
C THR A 95 0.67 -5.18 -5.52
N GLY A 96 1.11 -6.41 -5.74
CA GLY A 96 1.62 -6.79 -7.04
C GLY A 96 2.02 -8.24 -7.13
N ASN A 97 2.29 -8.67 -8.34
CA ASN A 97 2.79 -10.01 -8.64
C ASN A 97 4.30 -9.95 -8.87
N ALA A 98 5.06 -10.24 -7.83
CA ALA A 98 6.52 -10.26 -7.94
C ALA A 98 7.05 -11.54 -8.59
N GLY A 99 6.22 -12.56 -8.72
CA GLY A 99 6.56 -13.82 -9.34
C GLY A 99 7.03 -14.86 -8.35
N PRO A 100 7.38 -16.06 -8.80
CA PRO A 100 7.34 -16.55 -10.18
C PRO A 100 5.96 -16.88 -10.72
N THR A 101 4.92 -16.90 -9.86
CA THR A 101 3.54 -17.19 -10.27
C THR A 101 2.64 -15.99 -10.01
N VAL A 102 1.52 -15.92 -10.72
CA VAL A 102 0.51 -14.89 -10.51
C VAL A 102 -0.62 -15.40 -9.63
N ASP A 103 -1.27 -14.49 -8.90
CA ASP A 103 -2.37 -14.86 -8.00
C ASP A 103 -3.62 -15.25 -8.77
N SER A 104 -3.81 -14.72 -9.96
CA SER A 104 -4.99 -15.02 -10.76
C SER A 104 -4.68 -14.84 -12.24
N PRO A 105 -5.51 -15.42 -13.11
CA PRO A 105 -5.32 -15.31 -14.57
C PRO A 105 -5.47 -13.89 -15.09
N GLU A 106 -6.16 -13.01 -14.36
CA GLU A 106 -6.40 -11.64 -14.79
C GLU A 106 -5.21 -10.71 -14.58
N THR A 107 -4.22 -11.14 -13.78
CA THR A 107 -3.03 -10.32 -13.52
C THR A 107 -1.82 -10.92 -14.19
N ASN A 108 -0.96 -10.04 -14.68
CA ASN A 108 0.28 -10.43 -15.31
C ASN A 108 1.42 -10.42 -14.30
N LEU A 109 2.40 -11.26 -14.51
CA LEU A 109 3.61 -11.27 -13.71
C LEU A 109 4.27 -9.89 -13.78
N GLY A 110 4.59 -9.33 -12.63
CA GLY A 110 5.21 -8.01 -12.56
C GLY A 110 4.25 -6.85 -12.46
N ASP A 111 2.95 -7.08 -12.56
CA ASP A 111 1.97 -6.02 -12.34
C ASP A 111 2.07 -5.50 -10.91
N CYS A 112 1.99 -4.18 -10.79
CA CYS A 112 2.07 -3.51 -9.49
C CYS A 112 1.03 -2.39 -9.45
N PHE A 113 0.25 -2.38 -8.38
CA PHE A 113 -0.79 -1.38 -8.16
C PHE A 113 -0.46 -0.56 -6.93
N VAL A 114 -0.57 0.75 -7.04
CA VAL A 114 -0.31 1.67 -5.94
C VAL A 114 -1.53 2.58 -5.78
N ALA A 115 -2.02 2.70 -4.56
CA ALA A 115 -3.08 3.63 -4.22
C ALA A 115 -2.59 4.58 -3.14
N ILE A 116 -2.86 5.87 -3.33
CA ILE A 116 -2.55 6.90 -2.34
C ILE A 116 -3.88 7.53 -1.94
N MET A 117 -4.14 7.59 -0.65
CA MET A 117 -5.42 8.10 -0.14
C MET A 117 -5.19 9.19 0.89
N SER A 118 -6.02 10.23 0.81
CA SER A 118 -6.16 11.24 1.84
C SER A 118 -7.63 11.31 2.24
N ASP A 119 -7.96 12.21 3.16
CA ASP A 119 -9.37 12.36 3.59
C ASP A 119 -10.27 12.80 2.44
N ASN A 120 -9.75 13.58 1.50
CA ASN A 120 -10.54 14.19 0.44
C ASN A 120 -10.23 13.66 -0.96
N CYS A 121 -9.26 12.78 -1.11
CA CYS A 121 -8.78 12.41 -2.43
C CYS A 121 -8.27 10.97 -2.45
N LEU A 122 -8.65 10.25 -3.49
CA LEU A 122 -8.04 8.97 -3.83
C LEU A 122 -7.24 9.19 -5.11
N LEU A 123 -5.94 8.96 -5.04
CA LEU A 123 -5.06 8.98 -6.19
C LEU A 123 -4.59 7.55 -6.43
N TYR A 124 -4.80 7.08 -7.65
CA TYR A 124 -4.48 5.71 -8.02
C TYR A 124 -3.60 5.73 -9.27
N THR A 125 -2.57 4.90 -9.27
CA THR A 125 -1.73 4.72 -10.45
C THR A 125 -2.02 3.38 -11.10
N SER A 126 -2.15 3.40 -12.42
CA SER A 126 -2.35 2.20 -13.22
C SER A 126 -1.23 1.21 -13.02
N PRO A 127 -1.49 -0.09 -13.28
CA PRO A 127 -0.43 -1.08 -13.17
C PRO A 127 0.76 -0.68 -14.05
N SER A 128 1.92 -0.77 -13.47
CA SER A 128 3.17 -0.51 -14.15
C SER A 128 3.93 -1.81 -14.25
N PRO A 129 4.33 -2.24 -15.45
CA PRO A 129 5.13 -3.45 -15.57
C PRO A 129 6.41 -3.30 -14.77
N ARG A 130 6.75 -4.32 -14.01
CA ARG A 130 8.04 -4.34 -13.33
C ARG A 130 9.11 -4.65 -14.36
N ASP A 131 10.14 -3.85 -14.34
CA ASP A 131 11.31 -4.07 -15.18
C ASP A 131 12.44 -4.78 -14.43
N GLY A 132 12.13 -5.29 -13.25
CA GLY A 132 13.12 -5.91 -12.39
C GLY A 132 13.84 -4.94 -11.46
N SER A 133 13.51 -3.67 -11.51
CA SER A 133 14.18 -2.63 -10.72
C SER A 133 13.47 -2.29 -9.41
N ILE A 134 12.32 -2.83 -9.20
CA ILE A 134 11.54 -2.56 -7.98
C ILE A 134 12.07 -3.36 -6.81
#